data_0971b657c5c62de0eaa3cd7c5c9dd2fb
#
_entry.id   0971b657c5c62de0eaa3cd7c5c9dd2fb
#
_cell.length_a   1.000
_cell.length_b   1.000
_cell.length_c   1.000
_cell.angle_alpha   90.00
_cell.angle_beta   90.00
_cell.angle_gamma   90.00
#
_symmetry.space_group_name_H-M   'P 1'
#
loop_
_entity.id
_entity.type
_entity.pdbx_description
1 polymer ?
#
loop_
_entity_poly.entity_id
_entity_poly.type
_entity_poly.pdbx_seq_one_letter_code
_entity_poly.pdbx_strand_id
1 'polypeptide(L)'
;MCSSDLVFLDITATSDDRSTTVDLASRAAKELHVPYTVGGGFRDVGGMTQMISAGADKVSINSAAVKDPTLISAAASAFGSQAVICAIDARHRGGAGDSWEVYIAGGRKATGIDAVAWAEEVARRGAGEILLTSMDRDGTKDGFDLALTRAVARAVPIPVIASGGVGTLEHFAEGILEGEADAVLAASVFHFGTFSIREAKEYMASQGIAVRLDF
;
A
#
# COMPACT_ATOMS: atom_id res chain seq x y z
N MET A 1 16.32 -3.66 5.36
CA MET A 1 16.27 -5.11 5.04
C MET A 1 14.84 -5.42 4.65
N CYS A 2 14.59 -5.74 3.39
CA CYS A 2 13.22 -5.95 2.88
C CYS A 2 12.69 -7.30 3.38
N SER A 3 11.70 -7.31 4.25
CA SER A 3 10.95 -8.50 4.64
C SER A 3 9.90 -8.85 3.58
N SER A 4 9.30 -10.02 3.66
CA SER A 4 8.08 -10.31 2.91
C SER A 4 6.90 -10.06 3.82
N ASP A 5 6.04 -9.13 3.45
CA ASP A 5 4.82 -8.80 4.16
C ASP A 5 3.63 -9.18 3.27
N LEU A 6 2.52 -9.57 3.87
CA LEU A 6 1.30 -9.88 3.15
C LEU A 6 0.28 -8.74 3.33
N VAL A 7 -0.41 -8.37 2.26
CA VAL A 7 -1.46 -7.35 2.31
C VAL A 7 -2.78 -7.94 1.86
N PHE A 8 -3.78 -7.91 2.75
CA PHE A 8 -5.16 -8.21 2.44
C PHE A 8 -5.93 -6.91 2.20
N LEU A 9 -6.44 -6.73 0.98
CA LEU A 9 -7.26 -5.57 0.63
C LEU A 9 -8.69 -6.03 0.36
N ASP A 10 -9.60 -5.71 1.27
CA ASP A 10 -11.02 -5.89 1.03
C ASP A 10 -11.57 -4.68 0.26
N ILE A 11 -11.62 -4.81 -1.07
CA ILE A 11 -12.11 -3.76 -1.97
C ILE A 11 -13.63 -3.69 -2.04
N THR A 12 -14.34 -4.66 -1.45
CA THR A 12 -15.81 -4.77 -1.49
C THR A 12 -16.46 -4.51 -0.15
N ALA A 13 -15.69 -4.28 0.92
CA ALA A 13 -16.19 -4.17 2.28
C ALA A 13 -17.35 -3.18 2.41
N THR A 14 -18.56 -3.72 2.49
CA THR A 14 -19.75 -3.04 2.98
C THR A 14 -19.90 -3.28 4.48
N SER A 15 -20.80 -2.55 5.15
CA SER A 15 -20.96 -2.60 6.61
C SER A 15 -21.31 -3.99 7.17
N ASP A 16 -21.85 -4.87 6.33
CA ASP A 16 -22.39 -6.17 6.76
C ASP A 16 -21.35 -7.31 6.69
N ASP A 17 -20.23 -7.10 5.98
CA ASP A 17 -19.18 -8.13 5.79
C ASP A 17 -18.04 -8.07 6.81
N ARG A 18 -18.07 -7.16 7.78
CA ARG A 18 -16.97 -6.97 8.74
C ARG A 18 -16.69 -8.19 9.62
N SER A 19 -17.70 -8.92 10.04
CA SER A 19 -17.52 -10.13 10.85
C SER A 19 -16.72 -11.19 10.09
N THR A 20 -16.95 -11.31 8.79
CA THR A 20 -16.24 -12.24 7.91
C THR A 20 -14.78 -11.82 7.74
N THR A 21 -14.49 -10.52 7.58
CA THR A 21 -13.12 -10.02 7.45
C THR A 21 -12.32 -10.18 8.74
N VAL A 22 -12.94 -9.95 9.91
CA VAL A 22 -12.31 -10.17 11.23
C VAL A 22 -12.02 -11.65 11.47
N ASP A 23 -12.94 -12.56 11.11
CA ASP A 23 -12.72 -14.00 11.21
C ASP A 23 -11.58 -14.46 10.30
N LEU A 24 -11.56 -13.97 9.05
CA LEU A 24 -10.48 -14.25 8.12
C LEU A 24 -9.13 -13.77 8.66
N ALA A 25 -9.07 -12.54 9.19
CA ALA A 25 -7.85 -11.99 9.80
C ALA A 25 -7.39 -12.86 10.99
N SER A 26 -8.30 -13.26 11.87
CA SER A 26 -7.98 -14.11 13.01
C SER A 26 -7.48 -15.51 12.61
N ARG A 27 -7.99 -16.06 11.52
CA ARG A 27 -7.53 -17.34 10.97
C ARG A 27 -6.16 -17.18 10.31
N ALA A 28 -5.99 -16.12 9.52
CA ALA A 28 -4.71 -15.80 8.88
C ALA A 28 -3.59 -15.62 9.90
N ALA A 29 -3.83 -14.90 10.99
CA ALA A 29 -2.87 -14.69 12.07
C ALA A 29 -2.31 -15.96 12.69
N LYS A 30 -3.05 -17.07 12.64
CA LYS A 30 -2.61 -18.37 13.20
C LYS A 30 -1.67 -19.13 12.25
N GLU A 31 -1.77 -18.86 10.97
CA GLU A 31 -1.07 -19.60 9.92
C GLU A 31 0.11 -18.80 9.32
N LEU A 32 0.04 -17.48 9.41
CA LEU A 32 1.08 -16.60 8.85
C LEU A 32 2.23 -16.41 9.83
N HIS A 33 3.45 -16.51 9.31
CA HIS A 33 4.70 -16.24 10.03
C HIS A 33 5.43 -15.00 9.51
N VAL A 34 4.72 -14.19 8.73
CA VAL A 34 5.18 -12.91 8.19
C VAL A 34 4.20 -11.82 8.62
N PRO A 35 4.66 -10.56 8.77
CA PRO A 35 3.77 -9.46 9.07
C PRO A 35 2.66 -9.34 8.01
N TYR A 36 1.45 -9.08 8.44
CA TYR A 36 0.38 -8.85 7.49
C TYR A 36 -0.46 -7.62 7.82
N THR A 37 -0.86 -6.97 6.74
CA THR A 37 -1.67 -5.77 6.74
C THR A 37 -3.08 -6.10 6.29
N VAL A 38 -4.08 -5.54 6.95
CA VAL A 38 -5.46 -5.59 6.48
C VAL A 38 -5.92 -4.20 6.09
N GLY A 39 -6.45 -4.08 4.87
CA GLY A 39 -6.99 -2.84 4.32
C GLY A 39 -8.40 -2.99 3.81
N GLY A 40 -9.13 -1.88 3.79
CA GLY A 40 -10.49 -1.80 3.28
C GLY A 40 -11.57 -1.60 4.36
N GLY A 41 -12.59 -0.82 4.02
CA GLY A 41 -13.81 -0.68 4.80
C GLY A 41 -13.72 0.02 6.17
N PHE A 42 -12.55 0.39 6.67
CA PHE A 42 -12.41 1.10 7.94
C PHE A 42 -13.07 2.47 7.90
N ARG A 43 -13.84 2.80 8.94
CA ARG A 43 -14.53 4.08 9.09
C ARG A 43 -14.09 4.85 10.34
N ASP A 44 -13.59 4.14 11.34
CA ASP A 44 -13.23 4.65 12.65
C ASP A 44 -12.13 3.80 13.30
N VAL A 45 -11.56 4.28 14.40
CA VAL A 45 -10.53 3.59 15.18
C VAL A 45 -11.05 2.29 15.79
N GLY A 46 -12.35 2.21 16.13
CA GLY A 46 -12.95 1.01 16.70
C GLY A 46 -12.88 -0.20 15.78
N GLY A 47 -13.19 -0.01 14.49
CA GLY A 47 -13.05 -1.05 13.47
C GLY A 47 -11.59 -1.48 13.25
N MET A 48 -10.65 -0.53 13.31
CA MET A 48 -9.21 -0.85 13.26
C MET A 48 -8.75 -1.63 14.49
N THR A 49 -9.23 -1.26 15.70
CA THR A 49 -8.92 -1.97 16.95
C THR A 49 -9.34 -3.43 16.87
N GLN A 50 -10.52 -3.70 16.34
CA GLN A 50 -11.00 -5.09 16.17
C GLN A 50 -10.04 -5.89 15.28
N MET A 51 -9.53 -5.28 14.20
CA MET A 51 -8.63 -5.95 13.27
C MET A 51 -7.24 -6.21 13.86
N ILE A 52 -6.66 -5.23 14.54
CA ILE A 52 -5.39 -5.40 15.28
C ILE A 52 -5.56 -6.45 16.38
N SER A 53 -6.68 -6.44 17.13
CA SER A 53 -6.95 -7.44 18.16
C SER A 53 -7.17 -8.84 17.58
N ALA A 54 -7.63 -8.96 16.33
CA ALA A 54 -7.75 -10.21 15.61
C ALA A 54 -6.40 -10.76 15.11
N GLY A 55 -5.32 -9.97 15.23
CA GLY A 55 -3.96 -10.38 14.96
C GLY A 55 -3.31 -9.73 13.73
N ALA A 56 -3.95 -8.74 13.09
CA ALA A 56 -3.28 -7.95 12.06
C ALA A 56 -2.15 -7.12 12.65
N ASP A 57 -0.99 -7.07 11.99
CA ASP A 57 0.14 -6.23 12.41
C ASP A 57 -0.06 -4.77 12.03
N LYS A 58 -0.72 -4.53 10.88
CA LYS A 58 -0.97 -3.18 10.36
C LYS A 58 -2.38 -3.08 9.78
N VAL A 59 -2.92 -1.87 9.78
CA VAL A 59 -4.17 -1.51 9.11
C VAL A 59 -3.91 -0.48 8.02
N SER A 60 -4.60 -0.65 6.87
CA SER A 60 -4.49 0.28 5.76
C SER A 60 -5.82 1.02 5.54
N ILE A 61 -5.74 2.35 5.49
CA ILE A 61 -6.89 3.26 5.31
C ILE A 61 -6.72 4.12 4.07
N ASN A 62 -7.80 4.36 3.34
CA ASN A 62 -7.85 5.22 2.15
C ASN A 62 -9.01 6.21 2.25
N SER A 63 -10.19 5.85 1.75
CA SER A 63 -11.35 6.76 1.60
C SER A 63 -11.80 7.42 2.90
N ALA A 64 -11.66 6.74 4.04
CA ALA A 64 -11.99 7.29 5.34
C ALA A 64 -11.01 8.39 5.75
N ALA A 65 -9.72 8.19 5.50
CA ALA A 65 -8.68 9.18 5.77
C ALA A 65 -8.84 10.45 4.92
N VAL A 66 -9.22 10.31 3.65
CA VAL A 66 -9.51 11.45 2.78
C VAL A 66 -10.74 12.24 3.25
N LYS A 67 -11.76 11.55 3.75
CA LYS A 67 -12.98 12.19 4.28
C LYS A 67 -12.76 12.89 5.61
N ASP A 68 -11.99 12.26 6.48
CA ASP A 68 -11.60 12.78 7.79
C ASP A 68 -10.13 12.47 8.06
N PRO A 69 -9.23 13.40 7.71
CA PRO A 69 -7.79 13.20 7.93
C PRO A 69 -7.38 13.05 9.41
N THR A 70 -8.23 13.47 10.36
CA THR A 70 -7.93 13.30 11.80
C THR A 70 -7.93 11.83 12.21
N LEU A 71 -8.56 10.96 11.42
CA LEU A 71 -8.56 9.52 11.62
C LEU A 71 -7.15 8.92 11.59
N ILE A 72 -6.25 9.47 10.75
CA ILE A 72 -4.84 9.04 10.69
C ILE A 72 -4.17 9.30 12.03
N SER A 73 -4.31 10.52 12.58
CA SER A 73 -3.71 10.89 13.85
C SER A 73 -4.29 10.09 15.02
N ALA A 74 -5.60 9.83 14.99
CA ALA A 74 -6.26 9.01 16.01
C ALA A 74 -5.78 7.55 15.97
N ALA A 75 -5.64 6.97 14.78
CA ALA A 75 -5.11 5.61 14.61
C ALA A 75 -3.63 5.52 15.04
N ALA A 76 -2.79 6.48 14.62
CA ALA A 76 -1.39 6.53 15.02
C ALA A 76 -1.22 6.68 16.55
N SER A 77 -2.08 7.45 17.19
CA SER A 77 -2.10 7.58 18.66
C SER A 77 -2.54 6.29 19.37
N ALA A 78 -3.45 5.53 18.77
CA ALA A 78 -3.98 4.30 19.36
C ALA A 78 -3.02 3.10 19.21
N PHE A 79 -2.36 2.97 18.04
CA PHE A 79 -1.62 1.75 17.67
C PHE A 79 -0.12 1.99 17.45
N GLY A 80 0.33 3.24 17.42
CA GLY A 80 1.65 3.64 16.93
C GLY A 80 1.65 3.82 15.39
N SER A 81 2.48 4.74 14.91
CA SER A 81 2.61 5.05 13.48
C SER A 81 2.91 3.80 12.64
N GLN A 82 3.79 2.92 13.13
CA GLN A 82 4.21 1.70 12.44
C GLN A 82 3.06 0.73 12.09
N ALA A 83 1.90 0.86 12.77
CA ALA A 83 0.72 0.04 12.51
C ALA A 83 -0.28 0.68 11.53
N VAL A 84 -0.01 1.91 11.05
CA VAL A 84 -0.95 2.67 10.23
C VAL A 84 -0.36 2.92 8.84
N ILE A 85 -0.96 2.31 7.83
CA ILE A 85 -0.66 2.56 6.42
C ILE A 85 -1.77 3.44 5.84
N CYS A 86 -1.39 4.49 5.11
CA CYS A 86 -2.35 5.22 4.28
C CYS A 86 -2.23 4.76 2.83
N ALA A 87 -3.29 4.17 2.29
CA ALA A 87 -3.36 3.83 0.87
C ALA A 87 -3.79 5.06 0.07
N ILE A 88 -3.09 5.32 -1.02
CA ILE A 88 -3.33 6.42 -1.95
C ILE A 88 -3.50 5.84 -3.34
N ASP A 89 -4.71 5.89 -3.89
CA ASP A 89 -4.96 5.60 -5.30
C ASP A 89 -4.81 6.90 -6.08
N ALA A 90 -3.85 6.97 -6.98
CA ALA A 90 -3.54 8.18 -7.73
C ALA A 90 -3.68 7.94 -9.24
N ARG A 91 -4.17 8.96 -9.95
CA ARG A 91 -4.29 8.98 -11.40
C ARG A 91 -3.68 10.27 -11.94
N HIS A 92 -2.95 10.15 -13.05
CA HIS A 92 -2.41 11.30 -13.75
C HIS A 92 -3.55 12.24 -14.23
N ARG A 93 -3.38 13.56 -14.02
CA ARG A 93 -4.42 14.55 -14.37
C ARG A 93 -4.54 14.80 -15.87
N GLY A 94 -3.60 14.27 -16.67
CA GLY A 94 -3.48 14.59 -18.09
C GLY A 94 -2.85 15.98 -18.32
N GLY A 95 -2.52 16.27 -19.57
CA GLY A 95 -1.86 17.53 -19.94
C GLY A 95 -0.35 17.48 -19.81
N ALA A 96 0.30 18.65 -19.94
CA ALA A 96 1.76 18.79 -19.82
C ALA A 96 2.14 18.93 -18.34
N GLY A 97 3.01 18.05 -17.87
CA GLY A 97 3.57 18.06 -16.51
C GLY A 97 3.10 16.88 -15.64
N ASP A 98 3.93 16.58 -14.64
CA ASP A 98 3.72 15.50 -13.70
C ASP A 98 2.79 15.96 -12.57
N SER A 99 1.53 15.57 -12.64
CA SER A 99 0.52 15.91 -11.66
C SER A 99 -0.50 14.78 -11.53
N TRP A 100 -0.76 14.34 -10.30
CA TRP A 100 -1.67 13.23 -10.02
C TRP A 100 -2.75 13.64 -9.04
N GLU A 101 -3.92 13.05 -9.22
CA GLU A 101 -5.09 13.29 -8.38
C GLU A 101 -5.40 12.06 -7.56
N VAL A 102 -5.74 12.25 -6.28
CA VAL A 102 -6.20 11.20 -5.38
C VAL A 102 -7.61 10.76 -5.73
N TYR A 103 -7.81 9.45 -5.79
CA TYR A 103 -9.11 8.81 -5.96
C TYR A 103 -9.52 8.03 -4.71
N ILE A 104 -10.81 7.90 -4.49
CA ILE A 104 -11.41 7.14 -3.40
C ILE A 104 -12.48 6.17 -3.91
N ALA A 105 -13.04 5.37 -3.00
CA ALA A 105 -14.09 4.39 -3.29
C ALA A 105 -13.65 3.35 -4.35
N GLY A 106 -12.42 2.81 -4.22
CA GLY A 106 -11.86 1.85 -5.15
C GLY A 106 -11.64 2.47 -6.54
N GLY A 107 -11.11 3.67 -6.60
CA GLY A 107 -10.79 4.38 -7.86
C GLY A 107 -11.98 4.99 -8.60
N ARG A 108 -13.18 4.95 -8.02
CA ARG A 108 -14.42 5.40 -8.70
C ARG A 108 -14.71 6.89 -8.56
N LYS A 109 -14.11 7.57 -7.59
CA LYS A 109 -14.43 8.97 -7.28
C LYS A 109 -13.16 9.81 -7.19
N ALA A 110 -13.00 10.76 -8.09
CA ALA A 110 -12.01 11.81 -8.04
C ALA A 110 -12.27 12.75 -6.86
N THR A 111 -11.20 13.28 -6.24
CA THR A 111 -11.29 14.13 -5.05
C THR A 111 -10.89 15.58 -5.29
N GLY A 112 -10.19 15.87 -6.39
CA GLY A 112 -9.55 17.16 -6.63
C GLY A 112 -8.22 17.35 -5.87
N ILE A 113 -7.87 16.44 -4.97
CA ILE A 113 -6.68 16.55 -4.11
C ILE A 113 -5.44 16.12 -4.91
N ASP A 114 -4.36 16.90 -4.82
CA ASP A 114 -3.06 16.53 -5.36
C ASP A 114 -2.44 15.36 -4.57
N ALA A 115 -1.93 14.35 -5.26
CA ALA A 115 -1.44 13.13 -4.62
C ALA A 115 -0.17 13.35 -3.79
N VAL A 116 0.74 14.22 -4.24
CA VAL A 116 1.97 14.53 -3.51
C VAL A 116 1.66 15.35 -2.25
N ALA A 117 0.83 16.38 -2.38
CA ALA A 117 0.39 17.18 -1.24
C ALA A 117 -0.38 16.33 -0.21
N TRP A 118 -1.18 15.36 -0.68
CA TRP A 118 -1.87 14.43 0.22
C TRP A 118 -0.90 13.50 0.93
N ALA A 119 0.12 13.01 0.27
CA ALA A 119 1.16 12.18 0.88
C ALA A 119 1.90 12.92 2.01
N GLU A 120 2.25 14.21 1.79
CA GLU A 120 2.85 15.06 2.83
C GLU A 120 1.91 15.22 4.04
N GLU A 121 0.63 15.45 3.81
CA GLU A 121 -0.38 15.57 4.88
C GLU A 121 -0.53 14.26 5.66
N VAL A 122 -0.55 13.12 4.97
CA VAL A 122 -0.62 11.78 5.55
C VAL A 122 0.58 11.54 6.48
N ALA A 123 1.80 11.82 6.00
CA ALA A 123 3.01 11.68 6.81
C ALA A 123 2.99 12.61 8.04
N ARG A 124 2.61 13.86 7.86
CA ARG A 124 2.50 14.85 8.94
C ARG A 124 1.47 14.44 10.02
N ARG A 125 0.43 13.70 9.65
CA ARG A 125 -0.59 13.19 10.57
C ARG A 125 -0.18 11.93 11.30
N GLY A 126 0.95 11.34 10.98
CA GLY A 126 1.53 10.24 11.72
C GLY A 126 1.27 8.86 11.13
N ALA A 127 0.90 8.74 9.86
CA ALA A 127 0.98 7.46 9.17
C ALA A 127 2.43 6.96 9.18
N GLY A 128 2.63 5.66 9.31
CA GLY A 128 3.95 5.04 9.29
C GLY A 128 4.43 4.67 7.91
N GLU A 129 3.51 4.42 6.98
CA GLU A 129 3.83 4.03 5.60
C GLU A 129 2.76 4.53 4.63
N ILE A 130 3.12 4.70 3.36
CA ILE A 130 2.19 4.98 2.26
C ILE A 130 2.17 3.79 1.30
N LEU A 131 0.98 3.24 1.03
CA LEU A 131 0.74 2.31 -0.07
C LEU A 131 0.23 3.10 -1.27
N LEU A 132 1.11 3.34 -2.25
CA LEU A 132 0.84 4.19 -3.40
C LEU A 132 0.49 3.34 -4.62
N THR A 133 -0.76 3.40 -5.08
CA THR A 133 -1.22 2.69 -6.28
C THR A 133 -1.42 3.66 -7.43
N SER A 134 -0.69 3.47 -8.53
CA SER A 134 -1.00 4.15 -9.80
C SER A 134 -2.16 3.47 -10.49
N MET A 135 -3.28 4.18 -10.62
CA MET A 135 -4.45 3.70 -11.35
C MET A 135 -4.22 3.61 -12.85
N ASP A 136 -3.23 4.34 -13.37
CA ASP A 136 -2.87 4.31 -14.78
C ASP A 136 -2.05 3.08 -15.13
N ARG A 137 -1.38 2.47 -14.14
CA ARG A 137 -0.55 1.29 -14.29
C ARG A 137 -1.19 0.02 -13.76
N ASP A 138 -2.12 0.12 -12.82
CA ASP A 138 -2.73 -1.05 -12.21
C ASP A 138 -3.42 -1.94 -13.24
N GLY A 139 -3.06 -3.23 -13.25
CA GLY A 139 -3.54 -4.23 -14.19
C GLY A 139 -2.89 -4.23 -15.58
N THR A 140 -2.04 -3.24 -15.94
CA THR A 140 -1.43 -3.14 -17.29
C THR A 140 -0.28 -4.11 -17.52
N LYS A 141 0.50 -4.44 -16.48
CA LYS A 141 1.76 -5.20 -16.54
C LYS A 141 2.93 -4.46 -17.23
N ASP A 142 2.83 -3.13 -17.36
CA ASP A 142 3.81 -2.28 -18.06
C ASP A 142 4.80 -1.59 -17.09
N GLY A 143 4.90 -2.08 -15.87
CA GLY A 143 5.74 -1.51 -14.81
C GLY A 143 5.03 -0.46 -13.95
N PHE A 144 5.69 -0.10 -12.84
CA PHE A 144 5.20 0.93 -11.94
C PHE A 144 5.17 2.32 -12.61
N ASP A 145 4.38 3.21 -12.07
CA ASP A 145 4.47 4.65 -12.37
C ASP A 145 5.68 5.24 -11.62
N LEU A 146 6.84 5.18 -12.26
CA LEU A 146 8.11 5.59 -11.65
C LEU A 146 8.14 7.09 -11.35
N ALA A 147 7.48 7.91 -12.18
CA ALA A 147 7.40 9.35 -11.98
C ALA A 147 6.56 9.70 -10.74
N LEU A 148 5.37 9.12 -10.61
CA LEU A 148 4.51 9.26 -9.43
C LEU A 148 5.21 8.77 -8.17
N THR A 149 5.79 7.56 -8.23
CA THR A 149 6.43 6.92 -7.08
C THR A 149 7.58 7.78 -6.57
N ARG A 150 8.46 8.26 -7.46
CA ARG A 150 9.58 9.13 -7.13
C ARG A 150 9.13 10.48 -6.57
N ALA A 151 8.09 11.07 -7.14
CA ALA A 151 7.58 12.34 -6.67
C ALA A 151 7.09 12.25 -5.22
N VAL A 152 6.36 11.18 -4.89
CA VAL A 152 5.88 10.94 -3.52
C VAL A 152 7.02 10.55 -2.59
N ALA A 153 7.90 9.62 -2.98
CA ALA A 153 9.02 9.16 -2.14
C ALA A 153 9.94 10.31 -1.72
N ARG A 154 10.18 11.29 -2.61
CA ARG A 154 10.98 12.47 -2.29
C ARG A 154 10.27 13.51 -1.41
N ALA A 155 8.95 13.50 -1.39
CA ALA A 155 8.15 14.48 -0.65
C ALA A 155 7.93 14.09 0.81
N VAL A 156 8.08 12.81 1.17
CA VAL A 156 7.73 12.32 2.51
C VAL A 156 8.92 11.65 3.22
N PRO A 157 9.01 11.73 4.57
CA PRO A 157 10.05 11.07 5.35
C PRO A 157 9.68 9.65 5.79
N ILE A 158 8.59 9.09 5.30
CA ILE A 158 8.08 7.76 5.67
C ILE A 158 8.13 6.82 4.47
N PRO A 159 8.27 5.50 4.67
CA PRO A 159 8.34 4.53 3.60
C PRO A 159 7.17 4.60 2.61
N VAL A 160 7.51 4.47 1.33
CA VAL A 160 6.55 4.40 0.21
C VAL A 160 6.61 3.03 -0.42
N ILE A 161 5.46 2.37 -0.49
CA ILE A 161 5.26 1.07 -1.11
C ILE A 161 4.63 1.30 -2.49
N ALA A 162 5.37 1.04 -3.57
CA ALA A 162 4.84 1.17 -4.92
C ALA A 162 3.92 0.00 -5.28
N SER A 163 2.78 0.31 -5.89
CA SER A 163 1.75 -0.66 -6.27
C SER A 163 1.16 -0.35 -7.65
N GLY A 164 0.81 -1.41 -8.39
CA GLY A 164 0.18 -1.34 -9.71
C GLY A 164 1.16 -1.40 -10.87
N GLY A 165 0.96 -2.36 -11.78
CA GLY A 165 1.67 -2.45 -13.05
C GLY A 165 2.75 -3.53 -13.17
N VAL A 166 3.05 -4.29 -12.13
CA VAL A 166 4.09 -5.33 -12.20
C VAL A 166 3.72 -6.42 -13.21
N GLY A 167 4.64 -6.68 -14.15
CA GLY A 167 4.50 -7.73 -15.16
C GLY A 167 5.74 -8.58 -15.34
N THR A 168 6.93 -8.05 -15.03
CA THR A 168 8.23 -8.75 -15.16
C THR A 168 9.07 -8.60 -13.90
N LEU A 169 10.18 -9.34 -13.82
CA LEU A 169 11.12 -9.26 -12.69
C LEU A 169 11.84 -7.90 -12.66
N GLU A 170 12.13 -7.33 -13.83
CA GLU A 170 12.78 -6.03 -13.97
C GLU A 170 11.98 -4.92 -13.27
N HIS A 171 10.66 -4.97 -13.37
CA HIS A 171 9.79 -3.96 -12.77
C HIS A 171 9.95 -3.85 -11.24
N PHE A 172 10.28 -4.97 -10.54
CA PHE A 172 10.56 -4.93 -9.10
C PHE A 172 11.80 -4.09 -8.79
N ALA A 173 12.86 -4.25 -9.60
CA ALA A 173 14.09 -3.48 -9.42
C ALA A 173 13.89 -2.00 -9.81
N GLU A 174 13.21 -1.72 -10.92
CA GLU A 174 12.91 -0.37 -11.37
C GLU A 174 12.11 0.42 -10.32
N GLY A 175 11.12 -0.22 -9.68
CA GLY A 175 10.34 0.42 -8.61
C GLY A 175 11.21 0.94 -7.46
N ILE A 176 12.24 0.20 -7.07
CA ILE A 176 13.18 0.58 -6.01
C ILE A 176 14.25 1.55 -6.54
N LEU A 177 14.93 1.20 -7.64
CA LEU A 177 16.11 1.95 -8.10
C LEU A 177 15.75 3.26 -8.80
N GLU A 178 14.68 3.24 -9.60
CA GLU A 178 14.26 4.39 -10.39
C GLU A 178 13.05 5.12 -9.79
N GLY A 179 12.09 4.35 -9.23
CA GLY A 179 10.95 4.90 -8.52
C GLY A 179 11.29 5.43 -7.13
N GLU A 180 12.45 5.06 -6.58
CA GLU A 180 12.90 5.41 -5.23
C GLU A 180 11.93 4.94 -4.14
N ALA A 181 11.16 3.86 -4.43
CA ALA A 181 10.30 3.25 -3.43
C ALA A 181 11.11 2.47 -2.39
N ASP A 182 10.63 2.44 -1.16
CA ASP A 182 11.21 1.63 -0.07
C ASP A 182 10.79 0.16 -0.15
N ALA A 183 9.61 -0.09 -0.75
CA ALA A 183 9.09 -1.42 -0.99
C ALA A 183 8.22 -1.45 -2.24
N VAL A 184 7.96 -2.66 -2.75
CA VAL A 184 7.09 -2.87 -3.92
C VAL A 184 6.06 -3.96 -3.62
N LEU A 185 4.83 -3.74 -4.07
CA LEU A 185 3.70 -4.66 -3.93
C LEU A 185 3.30 -5.19 -5.30
N ALA A 186 3.10 -6.50 -5.38
CA ALA A 186 2.56 -7.16 -6.55
C ALA A 186 1.50 -8.19 -6.15
N ALA A 187 0.44 -8.31 -6.94
CA ALA A 187 -0.64 -9.26 -6.71
C ALA A 187 -0.69 -10.36 -7.77
N SER A 188 -1.04 -10.01 -9.00
CA SER A 188 -1.36 -10.98 -10.06
C SER A 188 -0.21 -11.92 -10.40
N VAL A 189 1.02 -11.41 -10.46
CA VAL A 189 2.20 -12.22 -10.83
C VAL A 189 2.49 -13.32 -9.80
N PHE A 190 2.23 -13.07 -8.51
CA PHE A 190 2.35 -14.07 -7.46
C PHE A 190 1.11 -14.95 -7.34
N HIS A 191 -0.09 -14.36 -7.43
CA HIS A 191 -1.35 -15.08 -7.31
C HIS A 191 -1.52 -16.13 -8.43
N PHE A 192 -1.13 -15.79 -9.65
CA PHE A 192 -1.19 -16.72 -10.80
C PHE A 192 0.11 -17.53 -11.01
N GLY A 193 1.09 -17.40 -10.11
CA GLY A 193 2.33 -18.17 -10.17
C GLY A 193 3.22 -17.85 -11.37
N THR A 194 3.15 -16.61 -11.91
CA THR A 194 4.05 -16.16 -12.98
C THR A 194 5.49 -16.17 -12.48
N PHE A 195 5.71 -15.69 -11.27
CA PHE A 195 6.97 -15.74 -10.54
C PHE A 195 6.71 -16.14 -9.10
N SER A 196 7.69 -16.75 -8.46
CA SER A 196 7.74 -16.92 -7.00
C SER A 196 8.31 -15.67 -6.34
N ILE A 197 8.02 -15.50 -5.04
CA ILE A 197 8.63 -14.43 -4.23
C ILE A 197 10.16 -14.59 -4.19
N ARG A 198 10.63 -15.84 -4.18
CA ARG A 198 12.08 -16.16 -4.23
C ARG A 198 12.72 -15.61 -5.49
N GLU A 199 12.17 -15.91 -6.67
CA GLU A 199 12.71 -15.43 -7.96
C GLU A 199 12.75 -13.91 -8.02
N ALA A 200 11.68 -13.24 -7.56
CA ALA A 200 11.65 -11.77 -7.49
C ALA A 200 12.77 -11.22 -6.59
N LYS A 201 12.96 -11.80 -5.40
CA LYS A 201 14.02 -11.37 -4.49
C LYS A 201 15.42 -11.68 -5.01
N GLU A 202 15.65 -12.85 -5.58
CA GLU A 202 16.94 -13.21 -6.19
C GLU A 202 17.30 -12.27 -7.34
N TYR A 203 16.31 -11.91 -8.17
CA TYR A 203 16.50 -10.91 -9.20
C TYR A 203 16.87 -9.53 -8.61
N MET A 204 16.10 -9.03 -7.65
CA MET A 204 16.39 -7.75 -6.98
C MET A 204 17.79 -7.75 -6.35
N ALA A 205 18.19 -8.86 -5.70
CA ALA A 205 19.54 -9.01 -5.15
C ALA A 205 20.62 -8.93 -6.24
N SER A 206 20.38 -9.53 -7.41
CA SER A 206 21.31 -9.46 -8.55
C SER A 206 21.50 -8.04 -9.10
N GLN A 207 20.49 -7.17 -8.89
CA GLN A 207 20.56 -5.75 -9.22
C GLN A 207 21.16 -4.88 -8.10
N GLY A 208 21.70 -5.50 -7.05
CA GLY A 208 22.34 -4.78 -5.93
C GLY A 208 21.38 -4.27 -4.86
N ILE A 209 20.10 -4.63 -4.91
CA ILE A 209 19.10 -4.25 -3.92
C ILE A 209 19.23 -5.16 -2.70
N ALA A 210 19.31 -4.58 -1.50
CA ALA A 210 19.40 -5.32 -0.25
C ALA A 210 18.05 -5.96 0.10
N VAL A 211 17.93 -7.27 -0.09
CA VAL A 211 16.75 -8.07 0.22
C VAL A 211 17.10 -9.25 1.12
N ARG A 212 16.14 -9.70 1.93
CA ARG A 212 16.29 -10.90 2.75
C ARG A 212 16.01 -12.15 1.89
N LEU A 213 17.00 -13.05 1.79
CA LEU A 213 16.93 -14.29 0.99
C LEU A 213 16.74 -15.56 1.83
N ASP A 214 16.82 -15.46 3.14
CA ASP A 214 16.51 -16.55 4.07
C ASP A 214 14.98 -16.68 4.21
N PHE A 215 14.46 -17.82 3.80
CA PHE A 215 13.03 -18.15 3.78
C PHE A 215 12.72 -19.21 4.82
#